data_ff7f5a2bec87c5fcf307aa69b256c09f
#
_entry.id   ff7f5a2bec87c5fcf307aa69b256c09f
#
_cell.length_a   1.000
_cell.length_b   1.000
_cell.length_c   1.000
_cell.angle_alpha   90.00
_cell.angle_beta   90.00
_cell.angle_gamma   90.00
#
_symmetry.space_group_name_H-M   'P 1'
#
loop_
_entity.id
_entity.type
_entity.pdbx_description
1 polymer ?
#
loop_
_entity_poly.entity_id
_entity_poly.type
_entity_poly.pdbx_seq_one_letter_code
_entity_poly.pdbx_strand_id
1 'polypeptide(L)'
;MALLFNEEQRLLQETAQDYFQNNFSTKTLRQMRENQDALCYVPELWQQMVEMGWTGILATEEEGGLGFGFKGVGAVLEPAGKTLAGSPFLGTVVLGGSAIQLGGNGAQRAEWLAKIIGGEVRFALAIDETPRHDPNVCKTTATKNGGGYTLDGEKLFVMDGACADQLIVSATTEAGPTLFIVDAKAAGVTRHRLAMIDTRNAARIVFKNVQ
;
A
#
# COMPACT_ATOMS: atom_id res chain seq x y z
N MET A 1 -24.87 -6.17 11.52
CA MET A 1 -24.16 -6.59 10.28
C MET A 1 -23.56 -7.98 10.57
N ALA A 2 -23.94 -9.02 9.83
CA ALA A 2 -23.41 -10.35 10.06
C ALA A 2 -21.94 -10.44 9.63
N LEU A 3 -21.08 -11.01 10.49
CA LEU A 3 -19.66 -11.28 10.17
C LEU A 3 -19.48 -12.51 9.27
N LEU A 4 -20.58 -13.22 8.96
CA LEU A 4 -20.55 -14.40 8.12
C LEU A 4 -20.30 -14.01 6.66
N PHE A 5 -19.46 -14.77 6.00
CA PHE A 5 -19.25 -14.68 4.56
C PHE A 5 -20.47 -15.22 3.79
N ASN A 6 -20.81 -14.57 2.67
CA ASN A 6 -21.71 -15.15 1.68
C ASN A 6 -20.98 -16.23 0.85
N GLU A 7 -21.67 -16.86 -0.11
CA GLU A 7 -21.07 -17.93 -0.92
C GLU A 7 -19.88 -17.45 -1.74
N GLU A 8 -19.95 -16.27 -2.36
CA GLU A 8 -18.86 -15.69 -3.16
C GLU A 8 -17.63 -15.37 -2.30
N GLN A 9 -17.85 -14.81 -1.11
CA GLN A 9 -16.76 -14.50 -0.16
C GLN A 9 -16.11 -15.76 0.40
N ARG A 10 -16.88 -16.87 0.56
CA ARG A 10 -16.32 -18.18 0.94
C ARG A 10 -15.47 -18.76 -0.18
N LEU A 11 -15.97 -18.73 -1.42
CA LEU A 11 -15.20 -19.19 -2.59
C LEU A 11 -13.91 -18.39 -2.74
N LEU A 12 -13.96 -17.06 -2.54
CA LEU A 12 -12.77 -16.21 -2.52
C LEU A 12 -11.79 -16.64 -1.43
N GLN A 13 -12.27 -16.92 -0.22
CA GLN A 13 -11.42 -17.38 0.89
C GLN A 13 -10.78 -18.74 0.62
N GLU A 14 -11.53 -19.69 0.08
CA GLU A 14 -11.03 -21.02 -0.31
C GLU A 14 -9.95 -20.88 -1.40
N THR A 15 -10.22 -20.10 -2.43
CA THR A 15 -9.25 -19.80 -3.49
C THR A 15 -7.98 -19.16 -2.93
N ALA A 16 -8.13 -18.20 -2.04
CA ALA A 16 -7.00 -17.54 -1.39
C ALA A 16 -6.22 -18.53 -0.51
N GLN A 17 -6.90 -19.39 0.23
CA GLN A 17 -6.26 -20.41 1.06
C GLN A 17 -5.40 -21.37 0.22
N ASP A 18 -5.95 -21.89 -0.85
CA ASP A 18 -5.24 -22.80 -1.75
C ASP A 18 -4.05 -22.10 -2.40
N TYR A 19 -4.24 -20.87 -2.86
CA TYR A 19 -3.18 -20.07 -3.46
C TYR A 19 -2.02 -19.83 -2.50
N PHE A 20 -2.29 -19.33 -1.29
CA PHE A 20 -1.23 -19.03 -0.33
C PHE A 20 -0.55 -20.28 0.21
N GLN A 21 -1.28 -21.37 0.45
CA GLN A 21 -0.70 -22.65 0.89
C GLN A 21 0.24 -23.26 -0.14
N ASN A 22 -0.10 -23.16 -1.42
CA ASN A 22 0.70 -23.77 -2.49
C ASN A 22 1.91 -22.91 -2.90
N ASN A 23 1.86 -21.59 -2.74
CA ASN A 23 2.87 -20.69 -3.29
C ASN A 23 3.76 -20.01 -2.23
N PHE A 24 3.32 -19.95 -0.96
CA PHE A 24 4.08 -19.27 0.09
C PHE A 24 4.50 -20.23 1.20
N SER A 25 5.73 -20.07 1.67
CA SER A 25 6.26 -20.83 2.79
C SER A 25 7.14 -19.96 3.68
N THR A 26 7.26 -20.34 4.94
CA THR A 26 8.21 -19.70 5.86
C THR A 26 9.67 -19.84 5.38
N LYS A 27 9.98 -20.84 4.54
CA LYS A 27 11.30 -21.00 3.91
C LYS A 27 11.57 -19.87 2.94
N THR A 28 10.60 -19.51 2.09
CA THR A 28 10.69 -18.39 1.15
C THR A 28 10.91 -17.08 1.89
N LEU A 29 10.15 -16.85 2.96
CA LEU A 29 10.31 -15.65 3.80
C LEU A 29 11.72 -15.56 4.42
N ARG A 30 12.24 -16.68 4.95
CA ARG A 30 13.60 -16.73 5.50
C ARG A 30 14.66 -16.45 4.44
N GLN A 31 14.54 -17.01 3.26
CA GLN A 31 15.45 -16.75 2.15
C GLN A 31 15.47 -15.27 1.74
N MET A 32 14.29 -14.64 1.62
CA MET A 32 14.21 -13.19 1.33
C MET A 32 14.90 -12.36 2.43
N ARG A 33 14.74 -12.75 3.69
CA ARG A 33 15.39 -12.08 4.83
C ARG A 33 16.92 -12.27 4.81
N GLU A 34 17.40 -13.50 4.61
CA GLU A 34 18.83 -13.84 4.57
C GLU A 34 19.53 -13.16 3.40
N ASN A 35 18.88 -13.14 2.25
CA ASN A 35 19.39 -12.48 1.04
C ASN A 35 19.24 -10.94 1.07
N GLN A 36 18.63 -10.37 2.13
CA GLN A 36 18.31 -8.96 2.24
C GLN A 36 17.55 -8.43 1.02
N ASP A 37 16.60 -9.23 0.53
CA ASP A 37 15.81 -8.89 -0.65
C ASP A 37 15.20 -7.50 -0.54
N ALA A 38 15.45 -6.67 -1.57
CA ALA A 38 15.02 -5.27 -1.56
C ALA A 38 13.50 -5.12 -1.61
N LEU A 39 12.80 -6.06 -2.23
CA LEU A 39 11.34 -6.02 -2.40
C LEU A 39 10.60 -6.66 -1.23
N CYS A 40 11.17 -7.67 -0.58
CA CYS A 40 10.52 -8.50 0.45
C CYS A 40 9.20 -9.13 0.01
N TYR A 41 9.04 -9.37 -1.28
CA TYR A 41 7.96 -10.16 -1.88
C TYR A 41 8.42 -10.73 -3.22
N VAL A 42 7.72 -11.73 -3.72
CA VAL A 42 8.01 -12.37 -5.01
C VAL A 42 7.15 -11.72 -6.09
N PRO A 43 7.76 -11.01 -7.09
CA PRO A 43 7.01 -10.26 -8.11
C PRO A 43 6.04 -11.13 -8.91
N GLU A 44 6.43 -12.35 -9.24
CA GLU A 44 5.60 -13.30 -10.01
C GLU A 44 4.33 -13.70 -9.24
N LEU A 45 4.46 -13.88 -7.91
CA LEU A 45 3.31 -14.18 -7.06
C LEU A 45 2.41 -12.96 -6.88
N TRP A 46 2.98 -11.77 -6.83
CA TRP A 46 2.18 -10.53 -6.86
C TRP A 46 1.40 -10.39 -8.16
N GLN A 47 2.03 -10.67 -9.29
CA GLN A 47 1.38 -10.62 -10.59
C GLN A 47 0.20 -11.61 -10.68
N GLN A 48 0.33 -12.81 -10.12
CA GLN A 48 -0.79 -13.75 -10.03
C GLN A 48 -1.96 -13.22 -9.20
N MET A 49 -1.68 -12.50 -8.10
CA MET A 49 -2.73 -11.83 -7.32
C MET A 49 -3.45 -10.74 -8.14
N VAL A 50 -2.73 -10.02 -8.99
CA VAL A 50 -3.31 -9.06 -9.95
C VAL A 50 -4.22 -9.78 -10.95
N GLU A 51 -3.74 -10.87 -11.56
CA GLU A 51 -4.48 -11.66 -12.54
C GLU A 51 -5.77 -12.29 -11.97
N MET A 52 -5.76 -12.63 -10.68
CA MET A 52 -6.95 -13.07 -9.93
C MET A 52 -7.90 -11.90 -9.58
N GLY A 53 -7.57 -10.66 -9.95
CA GLY A 53 -8.39 -9.47 -9.69
C GLY A 53 -8.36 -8.97 -8.25
N TRP A 54 -7.50 -9.54 -7.36
CA TRP A 54 -7.52 -9.17 -5.94
C TRP A 54 -7.09 -7.73 -5.69
N THR A 55 -6.35 -7.13 -6.59
CA THR A 55 -5.99 -5.70 -6.54
C THR A 55 -7.20 -4.77 -6.68
N GLY A 56 -8.26 -5.24 -7.31
CA GLY A 56 -9.55 -4.53 -7.45
C GLY A 56 -10.58 -4.84 -6.38
N ILE A 57 -10.23 -5.56 -5.30
CA ILE A 57 -11.20 -6.12 -4.34
C ILE A 57 -12.03 -5.04 -3.60
N LEU A 58 -11.45 -3.87 -3.35
CA LEU A 58 -12.12 -2.73 -2.70
C LEU A 58 -12.84 -1.80 -3.68
N ALA A 59 -12.36 -1.72 -4.92
CA ALA A 59 -12.97 -0.87 -5.93
C ALA A 59 -14.34 -1.41 -6.33
N THR A 60 -15.28 -0.52 -6.62
CA THR A 60 -16.62 -0.91 -7.08
C THR A 60 -16.56 -1.50 -8.49
N GLU A 61 -17.62 -2.21 -8.89
CA GLU A 61 -17.74 -2.71 -10.27
C GLU A 61 -17.73 -1.58 -11.29
N GLU A 62 -18.31 -0.42 -10.97
CA GLU A 62 -18.26 0.78 -11.82
C GLU A 62 -16.83 1.33 -12.00
N GLU A 63 -15.97 1.13 -11.01
CA GLU A 63 -14.55 1.48 -11.05
C GLU A 63 -13.68 0.37 -11.67
N GLY A 64 -14.30 -0.73 -12.12
CA GLY A 64 -13.62 -1.89 -12.70
C GLY A 64 -13.10 -2.89 -11.67
N GLY A 65 -13.54 -2.80 -10.42
CA GLY A 65 -13.16 -3.69 -9.33
C GLY A 65 -14.17 -4.80 -9.07
N LEU A 66 -13.99 -5.52 -7.96
CA LEU A 66 -14.82 -6.67 -7.57
C LEU A 66 -15.93 -6.32 -6.57
N GLY A 67 -15.88 -5.17 -5.92
CA GLY A 67 -16.92 -4.72 -4.99
C GLY A 67 -17.06 -5.55 -3.70
N PHE A 68 -16.10 -6.43 -3.36
CA PHE A 68 -16.17 -7.27 -2.16
C PHE A 68 -16.01 -6.53 -0.84
N GLY A 69 -15.45 -5.30 -0.90
CA GLY A 69 -15.21 -4.47 0.27
C GLY A 69 -14.24 -5.10 1.28
N PHE A 70 -14.24 -4.59 2.51
CA PHE A 70 -13.31 -5.07 3.56
C PHE A 70 -13.55 -6.53 3.99
N LYS A 71 -14.73 -7.10 3.76
CA LYS A 71 -14.93 -8.54 3.98
C LYS A 71 -14.13 -9.38 2.99
N GLY A 72 -14.10 -8.98 1.72
CA GLY A 72 -13.25 -9.60 0.72
C GLY A 72 -11.77 -9.46 1.06
N VAL A 73 -11.33 -8.29 1.51
CA VAL A 73 -9.96 -8.10 2.03
C VAL A 73 -9.64 -9.10 3.13
N GLY A 74 -10.55 -9.28 4.09
CA GLY A 74 -10.39 -10.27 5.17
C GLY A 74 -10.29 -11.69 4.65
N ALA A 75 -11.11 -12.07 3.65
CA ALA A 75 -11.10 -13.38 3.02
C ALA A 75 -9.74 -13.70 2.35
N VAL A 76 -9.04 -12.68 1.83
CA VAL A 76 -7.69 -12.83 1.23
C VAL A 76 -6.59 -12.76 2.28
N LEU A 77 -6.64 -11.78 3.19
CA LEU A 77 -5.53 -11.55 4.13
C LEU A 77 -5.43 -12.56 5.26
N GLU A 78 -6.54 -13.20 5.69
CA GLU A 78 -6.49 -14.25 6.71
C GLU A 78 -5.67 -15.46 6.24
N PRO A 79 -5.90 -16.05 5.07
CA PRO A 79 -5.03 -17.09 4.52
C PRO A 79 -3.59 -16.64 4.29
N ALA A 80 -3.37 -15.41 3.81
CA ALA A 80 -2.05 -14.84 3.63
C ALA A 80 -1.27 -14.78 4.95
N GLY A 81 -1.95 -14.42 6.05
CA GLY A 81 -1.36 -14.40 7.38
C GLY A 81 -0.93 -15.78 7.88
N LYS A 82 -1.67 -16.84 7.57
CA LYS A 82 -1.32 -18.23 7.96
C LYS A 82 0.01 -18.70 7.34
N THR A 83 0.36 -18.17 6.19
CA THR A 83 1.61 -18.51 5.47
C THR A 83 2.69 -17.45 5.61
N LEU A 84 2.42 -16.36 6.31
CA LEU A 84 3.29 -15.17 6.40
C LEU A 84 3.64 -14.59 5.02
N ALA A 85 2.72 -14.64 4.09
CA ALA A 85 2.92 -14.20 2.72
C ALA A 85 3.28 -12.70 2.66
N GLY A 86 4.42 -12.40 2.05
CA GLY A 86 4.86 -11.03 1.75
C GLY A 86 4.28 -10.57 0.42
N SER A 87 3.56 -9.45 0.41
CA SER A 87 3.09 -8.79 -0.82
C SER A 87 2.79 -7.31 -0.54
N PRO A 88 2.81 -6.44 -1.56
CA PRO A 88 2.43 -5.03 -1.40
C PRO A 88 0.90 -4.82 -1.33
N PHE A 89 0.13 -5.87 -1.08
CA PHE A 89 -1.34 -5.82 -1.07
C PHE A 89 -1.88 -4.85 -0.02
N LEU A 90 -1.35 -4.88 1.20
CA LEU A 90 -1.84 -4.01 2.27
C LEU A 90 -1.53 -2.54 1.98
N GLY A 91 -0.30 -2.22 1.59
CA GLY A 91 0.10 -0.85 1.26
C GLY A 91 -0.62 -0.30 0.03
N THR A 92 -0.73 -1.11 -1.02
CA THR A 92 -1.28 -0.67 -2.31
C THR A 92 -2.79 -0.69 -2.32
N VAL A 93 -3.40 -1.86 -2.03
CA VAL A 93 -4.84 -2.04 -2.21
C VAL A 93 -5.62 -1.47 -1.03
N VAL A 94 -5.21 -1.82 0.19
CA VAL A 94 -5.98 -1.43 1.37
C VAL A 94 -5.72 0.02 1.74
N LEU A 95 -4.47 0.40 1.96
CA LEU A 95 -4.14 1.76 2.41
C LEU A 95 -4.19 2.77 1.26
N GLY A 96 -3.47 2.51 0.17
CA GLY A 96 -3.41 3.39 -1.00
C GLY A 96 -4.77 3.52 -1.68
N GLY A 97 -5.39 2.39 -2.02
CA GLY A 97 -6.71 2.37 -2.66
C GLY A 97 -7.77 3.07 -1.83
N SER A 98 -7.85 2.79 -0.52
CA SER A 98 -8.82 3.47 0.37
C SER A 98 -8.56 4.97 0.49
N ALA A 99 -7.30 5.40 0.59
CA ALA A 99 -6.98 6.82 0.66
C ALA A 99 -7.40 7.57 -0.61
N ILE A 100 -7.23 6.93 -1.79
CA ILE A 100 -7.64 7.49 -3.08
C ILE A 100 -9.18 7.51 -3.19
N GLN A 101 -9.86 6.44 -2.80
CA GLN A 101 -11.33 6.38 -2.83
C GLN A 101 -11.97 7.43 -1.93
N LEU A 102 -11.44 7.63 -0.72
CA LEU A 102 -12.01 8.52 0.28
C LEU A 102 -11.61 9.98 0.10
N GLY A 103 -10.38 10.25 -0.35
CA GLY A 103 -9.81 11.59 -0.40
C GLY A 103 -9.54 12.13 -1.80
N GLY A 104 -9.51 11.28 -2.82
CA GLY A 104 -9.26 11.69 -4.20
C GLY A 104 -10.45 12.36 -4.87
N ASN A 105 -10.18 13.32 -5.75
CA ASN A 105 -11.19 13.84 -6.67
C ASN A 105 -11.53 12.83 -7.78
N GLY A 106 -12.54 13.11 -8.61
CA GLY A 106 -12.99 12.19 -9.66
C GLY A 106 -11.88 11.77 -10.64
N ALA A 107 -11.03 12.71 -11.06
CA ALA A 107 -9.94 12.42 -11.99
C ALA A 107 -8.85 11.56 -11.31
N GLN A 108 -8.48 11.87 -10.08
CA GLN A 108 -7.51 11.09 -9.30
C GLN A 108 -8.01 9.66 -9.05
N ARG A 109 -9.28 9.50 -8.68
CA ARG A 109 -9.86 8.15 -8.51
C ARG A 109 -9.83 7.36 -9.81
N ALA A 110 -10.29 7.95 -10.91
CA ALA A 110 -10.31 7.27 -12.20
C ALA A 110 -8.91 6.84 -12.66
N GLU A 111 -7.90 7.71 -12.50
CA GLU A 111 -6.52 7.41 -12.89
C GLU A 111 -5.89 6.34 -11.99
N TRP A 112 -5.90 6.56 -10.68
CA TRP A 112 -5.08 5.75 -9.77
C TRP A 112 -5.71 4.42 -9.42
N LEU A 113 -7.05 4.34 -9.32
CA LEU A 113 -7.71 3.05 -9.07
C LEU A 113 -7.53 2.12 -10.26
N ALA A 114 -7.64 2.61 -11.50
CA ALA A 114 -7.39 1.80 -12.68
C ALA A 114 -5.97 1.21 -12.68
N LYS A 115 -4.95 2.02 -12.35
CA LYS A 115 -3.56 1.56 -12.24
C LYS A 115 -3.34 0.54 -11.09
N ILE A 116 -4.02 0.72 -9.94
CA ILE A 116 -3.97 -0.24 -8.83
C ILE A 116 -4.60 -1.56 -9.26
N ILE A 117 -5.79 -1.52 -9.86
CA ILE A 117 -6.52 -2.70 -10.32
C ILE A 117 -5.68 -3.47 -11.34
N GLY A 118 -5.07 -2.76 -12.30
CA GLY A 118 -4.17 -3.35 -13.30
C GLY A 118 -2.81 -3.80 -12.79
N GLY A 119 -2.49 -3.55 -11.50
CA GLY A 119 -1.19 -3.90 -10.93
C GLY A 119 0.00 -3.07 -11.44
N GLU A 120 -0.28 -1.96 -12.14
CA GLU A 120 0.72 -1.10 -12.77
C GLU A 120 1.47 -0.24 -11.76
N VAL A 121 0.89 -0.02 -10.58
CA VAL A 121 1.44 0.87 -9.56
C VAL A 121 1.30 0.28 -8.15
N ARG A 122 2.33 0.45 -7.35
CA ARG A 122 2.32 0.12 -5.92
C ARG A 122 2.32 1.41 -5.11
N PHE A 123 1.41 1.48 -4.15
CA PHE A 123 1.30 2.60 -3.24
C PHE A 123 1.83 2.27 -1.85
N ALA A 124 2.29 3.30 -1.15
CA ALA A 124 2.50 3.26 0.29
C ALA A 124 1.93 4.52 0.94
N LEU A 125 1.33 4.35 2.13
CA LEU A 125 0.77 5.44 2.92
C LEU A 125 1.80 5.92 3.94
N ALA A 126 2.26 7.15 3.80
CA ALA A 126 3.33 7.77 4.57
C ALA A 126 2.76 8.87 5.49
N ILE A 127 2.35 8.48 6.71
CA ILE A 127 1.71 9.38 7.69
C ILE A 127 2.49 9.52 8.98
N ASP A 128 3.14 8.47 9.48
CA ASP A 128 3.79 8.49 10.78
C ASP A 128 5.14 9.24 10.76
N GLU A 129 5.39 10.03 11.81
CA GLU A 129 6.61 10.82 12.00
C GLU A 129 7.28 10.56 13.35
N THR A 130 6.69 9.69 14.16
CA THR A 130 7.19 9.32 15.49
C THR A 130 7.34 7.80 15.60
N PRO A 131 8.12 7.30 16.58
CA PRO A 131 8.24 5.86 16.82
C PRO A 131 6.93 5.16 17.20
N ARG A 132 5.90 5.92 17.57
CA ARG A 132 4.54 5.44 17.85
C ARG A 132 3.60 6.05 16.85
N HIS A 133 2.59 5.28 16.43
CA HIS A 133 1.52 5.78 15.58
C HIS A 133 0.80 6.95 16.28
N ASP A 134 0.87 8.14 15.66
CA ASP A 134 0.15 9.33 16.09
C ASP A 134 -0.23 10.18 14.86
N PRO A 135 -1.43 9.97 14.32
CA PRO A 135 -1.88 10.67 13.11
C PRO A 135 -2.08 12.18 13.31
N ASN A 136 -2.07 12.67 14.57
CA ASN A 136 -2.18 14.10 14.86
C ASN A 136 -0.84 14.83 14.74
N VAL A 137 0.27 14.09 14.70
CA VAL A 137 1.60 14.66 14.50
C VAL A 137 1.92 14.71 13.00
N CYS A 138 1.91 15.90 12.42
CA CYS A 138 2.30 16.13 11.03
C CYS A 138 3.24 17.34 10.96
N LYS A 139 4.55 17.08 11.06
CA LYS A 139 5.63 18.09 10.99
C LYS A 139 6.14 18.27 9.55
N THR A 140 5.93 17.28 8.68
CA THR A 140 6.20 17.42 7.25
C THR A 140 5.40 18.59 6.71
N THR A 141 6.04 19.49 6.00
CA THR A 141 5.42 20.71 5.45
C THR A 141 5.24 20.60 3.94
N ALA A 142 4.19 21.23 3.44
CA ALA A 142 3.97 21.45 2.03
C ALA A 142 3.75 22.93 1.78
N THR A 143 4.77 23.59 1.23
CA THR A 143 4.76 25.02 0.92
C THR A 143 4.33 25.23 -0.53
N LYS A 144 3.36 26.11 -0.75
CA LYS A 144 2.87 26.42 -2.10
C LYS A 144 3.98 27.07 -2.92
N ASN A 145 4.20 26.56 -4.14
CA ASN A 145 5.22 27.04 -5.05
C ASN A 145 4.67 27.06 -6.49
N GLY A 146 4.37 28.24 -6.99
CA GLY A 146 3.77 28.40 -8.32
C GLY A 146 2.42 27.67 -8.43
N GLY A 147 2.32 26.71 -9.32
CA GLY A 147 1.13 25.90 -9.55
C GLY A 147 1.07 24.59 -8.72
N GLY A 148 2.04 24.34 -7.84
CA GLY A 148 2.19 23.11 -7.05
C GLY A 148 2.61 23.36 -5.62
N TYR A 149 3.26 22.37 -5.04
CA TYR A 149 3.78 22.40 -3.67
C TYR A 149 5.20 21.84 -3.62
N THR A 150 5.96 22.32 -2.64
CA THR A 150 7.27 21.79 -2.26
C THR A 150 7.14 21.11 -0.91
N LEU A 151 7.50 19.83 -0.82
CA LEU A 151 7.43 19.04 0.41
C LEU A 151 8.80 18.93 1.06
N ASP A 152 8.84 19.16 2.38
CA ASP A 152 10.01 18.97 3.25
C ASP A 152 9.60 18.25 4.52
N GLY A 153 10.34 17.21 4.91
CA GLY A 153 10.07 16.46 6.12
C GLY A 153 10.54 15.02 6.07
N GLU A 154 9.96 14.21 6.96
CA GLU A 154 10.34 12.80 7.12
C GLU A 154 9.17 11.97 7.59
N LYS A 155 9.07 10.74 7.06
CA LYS A 155 8.09 9.73 7.49
C LYS A 155 8.80 8.47 7.95
N LEU A 156 8.27 7.88 9.01
CA LEU A 156 8.82 6.69 9.66
C LEU A 156 7.90 5.48 9.44
N PHE A 157 8.48 4.30 9.45
CA PHE A 157 7.76 3.02 9.37
C PHE A 157 6.73 2.94 8.23
N VAL A 158 7.04 3.58 7.09
CA VAL A 158 6.16 3.54 5.92
C VAL A 158 6.12 2.12 5.38
N MET A 159 5.00 1.43 5.61
CA MET A 159 4.78 0.06 5.15
C MET A 159 4.80 0.03 3.61
N ASP A 160 5.51 -0.95 3.05
CA ASP A 160 5.77 -1.09 1.62
C ASP A 160 6.51 0.12 0.98
N GLY A 161 6.99 1.06 1.79
CA GLY A 161 7.63 2.30 1.34
C GLY A 161 8.92 2.09 0.56
N ALA A 162 9.65 1.00 0.79
CA ALA A 162 10.88 0.72 0.03
C ALA A 162 10.59 0.22 -1.40
N CYS A 163 9.44 -0.42 -1.65
CA CYS A 163 9.07 -0.94 -2.96
C CYS A 163 7.98 -0.14 -3.68
N ALA A 164 7.38 0.87 -3.04
CA ALA A 164 6.33 1.69 -3.64
C ALA A 164 6.81 2.49 -4.86
N ASP A 165 5.91 2.66 -5.82
CA ASP A 165 6.08 3.54 -6.97
C ASP A 165 5.54 4.94 -6.66
N GLN A 166 4.46 5.00 -5.88
CA GLN A 166 3.81 6.23 -5.44
C GLN A 166 3.64 6.23 -3.91
N LEU A 167 3.80 7.40 -3.31
CA LEU A 167 3.62 7.63 -1.88
C LEU A 167 2.41 8.53 -1.66
N ILE A 168 1.52 8.17 -0.75
CA ILE A 168 0.50 9.09 -0.25
C ILE A 168 1.06 9.69 1.05
N VAL A 169 1.43 10.95 1.00
CA VAL A 169 2.17 11.65 2.06
C VAL A 169 1.26 12.66 2.74
N SER A 170 1.12 12.57 4.07
CA SER A 170 0.51 13.65 4.83
C SER A 170 1.50 14.78 5.04
N ALA A 171 1.09 16.01 4.76
CA ALA A 171 1.90 17.21 5.01
C ALA A 171 1.01 18.38 5.44
N THR A 172 1.56 19.27 6.25
CA THR A 172 0.87 20.47 6.72
C THR A 172 1.03 21.60 5.71
N THR A 173 -0.09 22.15 5.27
CA THR A 173 -0.19 23.36 4.45
C THR A 173 -0.68 24.53 5.31
N GLU A 174 -0.73 25.74 4.74
CA GLU A 174 -1.39 26.90 5.39
C GLU A 174 -2.88 26.65 5.71
N ALA A 175 -3.54 25.78 4.93
CA ALA A 175 -4.94 25.39 5.13
C ALA A 175 -5.12 24.22 6.10
N GLY A 176 -4.02 23.61 6.58
CA GLY A 176 -4.04 22.44 7.46
C GLY A 176 -3.47 21.19 6.82
N PRO A 177 -3.60 20.02 7.49
CA PRO A 177 -3.11 18.74 6.99
C PRO A 177 -3.77 18.35 5.65
N THR A 178 -2.95 17.92 4.70
CA THR A 178 -3.37 17.55 3.34
C THR A 178 -2.61 16.30 2.91
N LEU A 179 -3.22 15.46 2.07
CA LEU A 179 -2.57 14.31 1.46
C LEU A 179 -2.06 14.67 0.07
N PHE A 180 -0.85 14.24 -0.23
CA PHE A 180 -0.18 14.42 -1.52
C PHE A 180 0.20 13.08 -2.12
N ILE A 181 -0.02 12.89 -3.42
CA ILE A 181 0.54 11.78 -4.17
C ILE A 181 1.90 12.23 -4.69
N VAL A 182 2.94 11.49 -4.32
CA VAL A 182 4.33 11.82 -4.62
C VAL A 182 4.99 10.62 -5.31
N ASP A 183 5.64 10.87 -6.44
CA ASP A 183 6.46 9.85 -7.10
C ASP A 183 7.62 9.45 -6.16
N ALA A 184 7.70 8.17 -5.82
CA ALA A 184 8.73 7.65 -4.94
C ALA A 184 10.16 7.78 -5.50
N LYS A 185 10.28 8.11 -6.79
CA LYS A 185 11.56 8.38 -7.48
C LYS A 185 11.80 9.87 -7.73
N ALA A 186 10.91 10.76 -7.27
CA ALA A 186 11.06 12.19 -7.46
C ALA A 186 12.38 12.69 -6.85
N ALA A 187 12.95 13.71 -7.48
CA ALA A 187 14.15 14.37 -6.95
C ALA A 187 13.86 14.90 -5.53
N GLY A 188 14.77 14.64 -4.59
CA GLY A 188 14.60 15.01 -3.17
C GLY A 188 13.96 13.93 -2.31
N VAL A 189 13.39 12.86 -2.86
CA VAL A 189 12.93 11.69 -2.10
C VAL A 189 14.10 10.75 -1.83
N THR A 190 14.34 10.45 -0.56
CA THR A 190 15.33 9.44 -0.15
C THR A 190 14.65 8.39 0.71
N ARG A 191 14.83 7.12 0.36
CA ARG A 191 14.22 5.98 1.04
C ARG A 191 15.29 5.15 1.74
N HIS A 192 15.11 4.91 3.04
CA HIS A 192 15.96 4.05 3.84
C HIS A 192 15.13 2.85 4.31
N ARG A 193 15.41 1.68 3.74
CA ARG A 193 14.73 0.45 4.16
C ARG A 193 15.03 0.16 5.62
N LEU A 194 14.01 -0.28 6.35
CA LEU A 194 14.12 -0.69 7.75
C LEU A 194 14.25 -2.22 7.83
N ALA A 195 15.18 -2.70 8.64
CA ALA A 195 15.32 -4.12 8.95
C ALA A 195 14.29 -4.50 10.03
N MET A 196 13.08 -4.85 9.59
CA MET A 196 12.00 -5.25 10.49
C MET A 196 12.09 -6.73 10.85
N ILE A 197 11.68 -7.08 12.10
CA ILE A 197 11.70 -8.47 12.56
C ILE A 197 10.70 -9.36 11.81
N ASP A 198 9.60 -8.78 11.35
CA ASP A 198 8.55 -9.42 10.56
C ASP A 198 8.87 -9.52 9.07
N THR A 199 10.05 -9.08 8.66
CA THR A 199 10.54 -9.07 7.26
C THR A 199 9.67 -8.20 6.32
N ARG A 200 8.80 -7.33 6.86
CA ARG A 200 8.00 -6.41 6.04
C ARG A 200 8.89 -5.38 5.36
N ASN A 201 8.43 -4.95 4.18
CA ASN A 201 9.09 -3.91 3.40
C ASN A 201 8.70 -2.53 3.92
N ALA A 202 9.29 -2.12 5.04
CA ALA A 202 9.08 -0.79 5.60
C ALA A 202 10.27 0.13 5.31
N ALA A 203 10.01 1.42 5.21
CA ALA A 203 11.04 2.43 5.00
C ALA A 203 10.85 3.65 5.89
N ARG A 204 11.97 4.30 6.20
CA ARG A 204 12.06 5.70 6.58
C ARG A 204 12.20 6.50 5.29
N ILE A 205 11.38 7.53 5.09
CA ILE A 205 11.38 8.33 3.86
C ILE A 205 11.62 9.78 4.20
N VAL A 206 12.62 10.37 3.56
CA VAL A 206 12.99 11.79 3.73
C VAL A 206 12.63 12.56 2.46
N PHE A 207 11.99 13.69 2.64
CA PHE A 207 11.61 14.63 1.58
C PHE A 207 12.46 15.91 1.75
N LYS A 208 13.17 16.32 0.69
CA LYS A 208 13.94 17.56 0.64
C LYS A 208 13.63 18.31 -0.65
N ASN A 209 12.92 19.42 -0.54
CA ASN A 209 12.47 20.23 -1.68
C ASN A 209 11.80 19.40 -2.80
N VAL A 210 10.94 18.44 -2.44
CA VAL A 210 10.24 17.59 -3.41
C VAL A 210 9.10 18.37 -4.04
N GLN A 211 9.08 18.47 -5.39
CA GLN A 211 8.06 19.18 -6.16
C GLN A 211 6.91 18.28 -6.55
#